data_89bd5971914e4f99ec9be2845138c735
#
_entry.id   89bd5971914e4f99ec9be2845138c735
#
_cell.length_a   1.000
_cell.length_b   1.000
_cell.length_c   1.000
_cell.angle_alpha   90.00
_cell.angle_beta   90.00
_cell.angle_gamma   90.00
#
_symmetry.space_group_name_H-M   'P 1'
#
loop_
_entity.id
_entity.type
_entity.pdbx_description
1 polymer ?
#
loop_
_entity_poly.entity_id
_entity_poly.type
_entity_poly.pdbx_seq_one_letter_code
_entity_poly.pdbx_strand_id
1 'polypeptide(L)'
;PTNLEFGSLSEDEQDILLHGSGGTAISFEFTSEKGSTYQMLRPWEGVFNRIRRTYTETSSDRTRSRMASYMNDEPCPDCKGQKLNDAVSKVIVGGISLPAISSCSVLEALAVVQYWRAGQLDQTWDKLGRDKPTSEIISKTSKLSEKSIFIGTEIIKEIEARLRFLALVGLDYLTLDRRASTLSGGESQRIRLATQIGTRLTGVMYVLDEPSIGLHPRDNGRLLETLRELTTLGNTLIVVEHDEATLRQADWLVDIGPGAGKEGGNVLVSGEL
;
A
#
# COMPACT_ATOMS: atom_id res chain seq x y z
N PRO A 1 -40.61 11.00 16.06
CA PRO A 1 -40.99 11.80 14.89
C PRO A 1 -39.85 11.72 13.88
N THR A 2 -40.16 11.15 12.68
CA THR A 2 -39.18 10.91 11.63
C THR A 2 -38.73 12.18 10.88
N ASN A 3 -39.23 13.34 11.26
CA ASN A 3 -39.04 14.62 10.59
C ASN A 3 -38.29 15.66 11.41
N LEU A 4 -37.71 15.29 12.54
CA LEU A 4 -36.86 16.19 13.32
C LEU A 4 -35.40 16.05 12.86
N GLU A 5 -34.72 17.18 12.79
CA GLU A 5 -33.26 17.20 12.55
C GLU A 5 -32.55 16.61 13.77
N PHE A 6 -31.47 15.84 13.54
CA PHE A 6 -30.71 15.21 14.62
C PHE A 6 -30.27 16.20 15.69
N GLY A 7 -29.82 17.41 15.29
CA GLY A 7 -29.39 18.45 16.21
C GLY A 7 -30.49 19.09 17.06
N SER A 8 -31.78 18.83 16.76
CA SER A 8 -32.92 19.29 17.54
C SER A 8 -33.42 18.31 18.61
N LEU A 9 -32.83 17.08 18.61
CA LEU A 9 -33.09 16.05 19.60
C LEU A 9 -32.37 16.38 20.93
N SER A 10 -32.96 15.97 22.06
CA SER A 10 -32.26 16.01 23.33
C SER A 10 -31.04 15.10 23.36
N GLU A 11 -30.07 15.33 24.24
CA GLU A 11 -28.87 14.50 24.39
C GLU A 11 -29.22 13.02 24.62
N ASP A 12 -30.21 12.73 25.45
CA ASP A 12 -30.69 11.38 25.74
C ASP A 12 -31.28 10.72 24.48
N GLU A 13 -32.05 11.45 23.67
CA GLU A 13 -32.61 10.93 22.42
C GLU A 13 -31.52 10.68 21.37
N GLN A 14 -30.51 11.55 21.28
CA GLN A 14 -29.36 11.37 20.43
C GLN A 14 -28.56 10.12 20.85
N ASP A 15 -28.32 9.94 22.15
CA ASP A 15 -27.61 8.77 22.68
C ASP A 15 -28.37 7.48 22.39
N ILE A 16 -29.68 7.44 22.65
CA ILE A 16 -30.51 6.27 22.30
C ILE A 16 -30.45 5.99 20.79
N LEU A 17 -30.52 7.01 19.94
CA LEU A 17 -30.47 6.83 18.49
C LEU A 17 -29.14 6.24 18.05
N LEU A 18 -28.04 6.74 18.59
CA LEU A 18 -26.68 6.32 18.19
C LEU A 18 -26.26 5.00 18.83
N HIS A 19 -26.47 4.83 20.13
CA HIS A 19 -25.95 3.71 20.93
C HIS A 19 -26.97 2.62 21.24
N GLY A 20 -28.25 2.93 21.08
CA GLY A 20 -29.35 2.00 21.34
C GLY A 20 -30.08 2.24 22.66
N SER A 21 -31.19 1.53 22.85
CA SER A 21 -32.08 1.69 24.02
C SER A 21 -31.69 0.83 25.23
N GLY A 22 -30.49 0.21 25.25
CA GLY A 22 -30.00 -0.58 26.37
C GLY A 22 -30.91 -1.75 26.79
N GLY A 23 -31.70 -2.31 25.88
CA GLY A 23 -32.67 -3.38 26.14
C GLY A 23 -34.11 -2.85 26.45
N THR A 24 -34.29 -1.56 26.62
CA THR A 24 -35.63 -0.95 26.79
C THR A 24 -36.39 -1.01 25.45
N ALA A 25 -37.61 -1.57 25.48
CA ALA A 25 -38.42 -1.68 24.29
C ALA A 25 -38.99 -0.32 23.88
N ILE A 26 -38.80 0.07 22.65
CA ILE A 26 -39.32 1.30 22.01
C ILE A 26 -40.43 0.92 21.06
N SER A 27 -41.52 1.69 21.04
CA SER A 27 -42.63 1.52 20.09
C SER A 27 -42.27 2.15 18.77
N PHE A 28 -42.23 1.31 17.73
CA PHE A 28 -42.03 1.71 16.33
C PHE A 28 -43.37 1.64 15.62
N GLU A 29 -43.74 2.70 14.92
CA GLU A 29 -44.92 2.77 14.09
C GLU A 29 -44.48 2.78 12.61
N PHE A 30 -44.96 1.82 11.85
CA PHE A 30 -44.67 1.68 10.43
C PHE A 30 -45.98 1.82 9.65
N THR A 31 -46.00 2.69 8.68
CA THR A 31 -47.11 2.80 7.74
C THR A 31 -46.70 2.14 6.42
N SER A 32 -47.43 1.14 5.98
CA SER A 32 -47.18 0.48 4.70
C SER A 32 -47.61 1.39 3.54
N GLU A 33 -47.09 1.14 2.35
CA GLU A 33 -47.48 1.83 1.13
C GLU A 33 -49.00 1.77 0.84
N LYS A 34 -49.69 0.77 1.42
CA LYS A 34 -51.15 0.59 1.32
C LYS A 34 -51.95 1.28 2.43
N GLY A 35 -51.28 2.08 3.29
CA GLY A 35 -51.92 2.86 4.35
C GLY A 35 -52.21 2.09 5.65
N SER A 36 -51.80 0.82 5.77
CA SER A 36 -51.96 0.07 7.03
C SER A 36 -50.82 0.41 8.00
N THR A 37 -51.17 0.76 9.24
CA THR A 37 -50.23 1.11 10.33
C THR A 37 -50.00 -0.11 11.21
N TYR A 38 -48.74 -0.42 11.48
CA TYR A 38 -48.31 -1.50 12.38
C TYR A 38 -47.48 -0.90 13.50
N GLN A 39 -47.76 -1.31 14.74
CA GLN A 39 -46.95 -0.98 15.87
C GLN A 39 -46.14 -2.20 16.30
N MET A 40 -44.81 -2.00 16.48
CA MET A 40 -43.90 -3.03 16.96
C MET A 40 -43.13 -2.53 18.16
N LEU A 41 -43.19 -3.27 19.24
CA LEU A 41 -42.44 -2.98 20.48
C LEU A 41 -41.16 -3.82 20.48
N ARG A 42 -40.00 -3.19 20.35
CA ARG A 42 -38.69 -3.86 20.39
C ARG A 42 -37.59 -2.92 20.88
N PRO A 43 -36.49 -3.46 21.45
CA PRO A 43 -35.31 -2.65 21.70
C PRO A 43 -34.77 -2.07 20.40
N TRP A 44 -34.22 -0.88 20.48
CA TRP A 44 -33.47 -0.25 19.41
C TRP A 44 -32.00 -0.58 19.58
N GLU A 45 -31.39 -1.13 18.52
CA GLU A 45 -29.99 -1.56 18.52
C GLU A 45 -29.00 -0.38 18.55
N GLY A 46 -29.38 0.77 18.02
CA GLY A 46 -28.48 1.90 17.77
C GLY A 46 -27.80 1.85 16.41
N VAL A 47 -27.58 3.05 15.86
CA VAL A 47 -26.97 3.20 14.54
C VAL A 47 -25.54 2.62 14.52
N PHE A 48 -24.72 2.94 15.51
CA PHE A 48 -23.34 2.48 15.58
C PHE A 48 -23.22 0.96 15.73
N ASN A 49 -24.04 0.36 16.60
CA ASN A 49 -24.05 -1.08 16.77
C ASN A 49 -24.52 -1.79 15.50
N ARG A 50 -25.54 -1.24 14.81
CA ARG A 50 -26.02 -1.77 13.53
C ARG A 50 -24.96 -1.71 12.44
N ILE A 51 -24.22 -0.58 12.32
CA ILE A 51 -23.13 -0.45 11.35
C ILE A 51 -22.04 -1.48 11.65
N ARG A 52 -21.59 -1.60 12.91
CA ARG A 52 -20.57 -2.55 13.35
C ARG A 52 -20.99 -3.99 13.06
N ARG A 53 -22.20 -4.38 13.46
CA ARG A 53 -22.72 -5.71 13.22
C ARG A 53 -22.81 -6.02 11.71
N THR A 54 -23.38 -5.10 10.92
CA THR A 54 -23.51 -5.28 9.49
C THR A 54 -22.14 -5.40 8.83
N TYR A 55 -21.13 -4.61 9.24
CA TYR A 55 -19.76 -4.71 8.74
C TYR A 55 -19.15 -6.08 9.03
N THR A 56 -19.38 -6.62 10.23
CA THR A 56 -18.77 -7.88 10.68
C THR A 56 -19.45 -9.11 10.05
N GLU A 57 -20.79 -9.09 9.97
CA GLU A 57 -21.58 -10.27 9.60
C GLU A 57 -21.84 -10.39 8.08
N THR A 58 -21.71 -9.29 7.32
CA THR A 58 -22.03 -9.32 5.89
C THR A 58 -21.03 -10.14 5.08
N SER A 59 -21.54 -10.97 4.17
CA SER A 59 -20.75 -11.66 3.15
C SER A 59 -20.55 -10.83 1.88
N SER A 60 -21.25 -9.69 1.73
CA SER A 60 -21.18 -8.81 0.55
C SER A 60 -20.09 -7.76 0.71
N ASP A 61 -19.07 -7.79 -0.15
CA ASP A 61 -17.99 -6.80 -0.15
C ASP A 61 -18.49 -5.38 -0.39
N ARG A 62 -19.51 -5.21 -1.24
CA ARG A 62 -20.13 -3.91 -1.48
C ARG A 62 -20.78 -3.34 -0.21
N THR A 63 -21.48 -4.19 0.54
CA THR A 63 -22.12 -3.78 1.80
C THR A 63 -21.06 -3.46 2.85
N ARG A 64 -20.02 -4.28 2.94
CA ARG A 64 -18.88 -4.07 3.85
C ARG A 64 -18.19 -2.74 3.57
N SER A 65 -17.87 -2.44 2.30
CA SER A 65 -17.26 -1.17 1.88
C SER A 65 -18.14 0.03 2.22
N ARG A 66 -19.46 -0.09 2.05
CA ARG A 66 -20.39 0.98 2.44
C ARG A 66 -20.44 1.20 3.95
N MET A 67 -20.38 0.14 4.76
CA MET A 67 -20.33 0.29 6.22
C MET A 67 -18.99 0.86 6.68
N ALA A 68 -17.88 0.46 6.04
CA ALA A 68 -16.55 0.99 6.31
C ALA A 68 -16.45 2.51 6.09
N SER A 69 -17.22 3.08 5.15
CA SER A 69 -17.24 4.54 4.90
C SER A 69 -17.78 5.37 6.08
N TYR A 70 -18.48 4.73 7.02
CA TYR A 70 -18.95 5.36 8.28
C TYR A 70 -18.01 5.10 9.46
N MET A 71 -16.88 4.45 9.24
CA MET A 71 -15.92 4.07 10.29
C MET A 71 -14.59 4.77 10.03
N ASN A 72 -13.93 5.18 11.10
CA ASN A 72 -12.56 5.67 11.05
C ASN A 72 -11.61 4.60 11.56
N ASP A 73 -10.42 4.56 10.99
CA ASP A 73 -9.33 3.75 11.50
C ASP A 73 -8.68 4.46 12.68
N GLU A 74 -8.67 3.82 13.82
CA GLU A 74 -7.95 4.30 15.00
C GLU A 74 -6.74 3.41 15.30
N PRO A 75 -5.64 3.99 15.79
CA PRO A 75 -4.51 3.19 16.25
C PRO A 75 -4.95 2.23 17.37
N CYS A 76 -4.48 0.99 17.30
CA CYS A 76 -4.72 0.02 18.38
C CYS A 76 -4.22 0.59 19.72
N PRO A 77 -5.01 0.61 20.79
CA PRO A 77 -4.60 1.16 22.09
C PRO A 77 -3.40 0.43 22.71
N ASP A 78 -3.25 -0.88 22.45
CA ASP A 78 -2.17 -1.69 22.99
C ASP A 78 -0.83 -1.41 22.29
N CYS A 79 -0.81 -1.54 20.96
CA CYS A 79 0.44 -1.36 20.18
C CYS A 79 0.60 0.04 19.59
N LYS A 80 -0.37 0.97 19.80
CA LYS A 80 -0.34 2.35 19.32
C LYS A 80 -0.01 2.47 17.82
N GLY A 81 -0.51 1.50 17.04
CA GLY A 81 -0.26 1.43 15.59
C GLY A 81 1.03 0.70 15.18
N GLN A 82 1.89 0.29 16.11
CA GLN A 82 3.17 -0.38 15.80
C GLN A 82 3.01 -1.81 15.25
N LYS A 83 1.82 -2.42 15.38
CA LYS A 83 1.50 -3.78 14.91
C LYS A 83 2.36 -4.90 15.54
N LEU A 84 3.13 -4.59 16.57
CA LEU A 84 4.04 -5.47 17.29
C LEU A 84 3.67 -5.51 18.77
N ASN A 85 3.98 -6.61 19.44
CA ASN A 85 3.85 -6.68 20.89
C ASN A 85 4.97 -5.87 21.57
N ASP A 86 4.78 -5.53 22.84
CA ASP A 86 5.70 -4.68 23.62
C ASP A 86 7.12 -5.25 23.71
N ALA A 87 7.28 -6.57 23.76
CA ALA A 87 8.59 -7.21 23.82
C ALA A 87 9.37 -7.04 22.50
N VAL A 88 8.72 -7.27 21.35
CA VAL A 88 9.34 -7.15 20.04
C VAL A 88 9.60 -5.69 19.68
N SER A 89 8.74 -4.77 20.10
CA SER A 89 8.92 -3.33 19.86
C SER A 89 10.18 -2.76 20.52
N LYS A 90 10.67 -3.40 21.59
CA LYS A 90 11.91 -3.02 22.31
C LYS A 90 13.19 -3.62 21.75
N VAL A 91 13.09 -4.49 20.73
CA VAL A 91 14.31 -5.03 20.09
C VAL A 91 14.99 -3.94 19.28
N ILE A 92 16.25 -3.70 19.56
CA ILE A 92 17.08 -2.68 18.91
C ILE A 92 18.15 -3.36 18.06
N VAL A 93 18.28 -2.95 16.82
CA VAL A 93 19.32 -3.40 15.88
C VAL A 93 20.07 -2.18 15.38
N GLY A 94 21.38 -2.11 15.63
CA GLY A 94 22.21 -0.99 15.20
C GLY A 94 21.68 0.38 15.65
N GLY A 95 21.18 0.48 16.89
CA GLY A 95 20.66 1.73 17.47
C GLY A 95 19.17 2.02 17.18
N ILE A 96 18.50 1.20 16.35
CA ILE A 96 17.12 1.46 15.91
C ILE A 96 16.22 0.29 16.25
N SER A 97 14.98 0.60 16.70
CA SER A 97 13.95 -0.41 16.93
C SER A 97 13.22 -0.79 15.64
N LEU A 98 12.61 -1.99 15.61
CA LEU A 98 11.84 -2.44 14.46
C LEU A 98 10.64 -1.53 14.12
N PRO A 99 9.87 -0.99 15.08
CA PRO A 99 8.85 0.00 14.77
C PRO A 99 9.42 1.26 14.12
N ALA A 100 10.56 1.74 14.58
CA ALA A 100 11.20 2.94 14.05
C ALA A 100 11.64 2.75 12.59
N ILE A 101 12.25 1.60 12.23
CA ILE A 101 12.58 1.34 10.82
C ILE A 101 11.33 1.13 9.96
N SER A 102 10.27 0.55 10.51
CA SER A 102 9.01 0.36 9.78
C SER A 102 8.32 1.69 9.44
N SER A 103 8.48 2.72 10.27
CA SER A 103 7.94 4.07 10.01
C SER A 103 8.82 4.91 9.08
N CYS A 104 10.02 4.45 8.74
CA CYS A 104 10.88 5.11 7.77
C CYS A 104 10.29 5.08 6.37
N SER A 105 10.59 6.12 5.58
CA SER A 105 10.47 6.04 4.14
C SER A 105 11.46 4.99 3.58
N VAL A 106 11.18 4.51 2.38
CA VAL A 106 12.08 3.57 1.66
C VAL A 106 13.51 4.11 1.61
N LEU A 107 13.65 5.42 1.38
CA LEU A 107 14.95 6.07 1.28
C LEU A 107 15.69 6.09 2.62
N GLU A 108 15.01 6.42 3.71
CA GLU A 108 15.57 6.38 5.05
C GLU A 108 15.94 4.96 5.49
N ALA A 109 15.06 4.00 5.22
CA ALA A 109 15.32 2.60 5.52
C ALA A 109 16.54 2.06 4.76
N LEU A 110 16.71 2.45 3.49
CA LEU A 110 17.88 2.13 2.68
C LEU A 110 19.17 2.69 3.35
N ALA A 111 19.14 3.94 3.78
CA ALA A 111 20.27 4.56 4.47
C ALA A 111 20.60 3.83 5.79
N VAL A 112 19.59 3.48 6.59
CA VAL A 112 19.77 2.70 7.83
C VAL A 112 20.50 1.38 7.54
N VAL A 113 20.06 0.64 6.53
CA VAL A 113 20.65 -0.67 6.17
C VAL A 113 22.10 -0.50 5.71
N GLN A 114 22.43 0.54 4.96
CA GLN A 114 23.80 0.84 4.55
C GLN A 114 24.69 1.19 5.74
N TYR A 115 24.18 1.99 6.68
CA TYR A 115 24.91 2.27 7.93
C TYR A 115 25.14 1.00 8.77
N TRP A 116 24.16 0.12 8.84
CA TRP A 116 24.34 -1.17 9.52
C TRP A 116 25.49 -1.97 8.94
N ARG A 117 25.62 -2.01 7.61
CA ARG A 117 26.65 -2.77 6.90
C ARG A 117 28.01 -2.10 6.97
N ALA A 118 28.11 -0.81 6.65
CA ALA A 118 29.37 -0.13 6.37
C ALA A 118 29.72 1.01 7.37
N GLY A 119 28.73 1.46 8.15
CA GLY A 119 28.89 2.64 9.00
C GLY A 119 28.81 3.97 8.24
N GLN A 120 28.54 3.93 6.95
CA GLN A 120 28.40 5.10 6.07
C GLN A 120 27.54 4.78 4.84
N LEU A 121 27.07 5.79 4.15
CA LEU A 121 26.41 5.65 2.87
C LEU A 121 27.43 5.31 1.78
N ASP A 122 27.06 4.41 0.86
CA ASP A 122 27.96 4.00 -0.23
C ASP A 122 27.80 4.94 -1.48
N GLN A 123 28.68 4.75 -2.47
CA GLN A 123 28.71 5.56 -3.69
C GLN A 123 27.48 5.34 -4.58
N THR A 124 26.73 4.27 -4.37
CA THR A 124 25.52 4.01 -5.16
C THR A 124 24.40 5.01 -4.86
N TRP A 125 24.53 5.79 -3.77
CA TRP A 125 23.63 6.88 -3.46
C TRP A 125 23.56 7.94 -4.55
N ASP A 126 24.70 8.23 -5.17
CA ASP A 126 24.77 9.20 -6.27
C ASP A 126 23.98 8.74 -7.50
N LYS A 127 23.89 7.41 -7.73
CA LYS A 127 23.10 6.82 -8.81
C LYS A 127 21.60 6.93 -8.56
N LEU A 128 21.14 6.96 -7.33
CA LEU A 128 19.73 7.18 -6.99
C LEU A 128 19.28 8.59 -7.34
N GLY A 129 20.23 9.57 -7.42
CA GLY A 129 19.95 10.97 -7.69
C GLY A 129 18.93 11.57 -6.71
N ARG A 130 18.97 11.13 -5.48
CA ARG A 130 18.17 11.62 -4.35
C ARG A 130 19.11 12.25 -3.32
N ASP A 131 18.58 13.21 -2.55
CA ASP A 131 19.32 13.78 -1.43
C ASP A 131 19.50 12.74 -0.32
N LYS A 132 20.68 12.78 0.32
CA LYS A 132 20.97 11.89 1.44
C LYS A 132 20.06 12.24 2.62
N PRO A 133 19.30 11.29 3.17
CA PRO A 133 18.43 11.60 4.30
C PRO A 133 19.26 11.93 5.56
N THR A 134 18.81 12.98 6.25
CA THR A 134 19.46 13.51 7.48
C THR A 134 18.54 13.42 8.68
N SER A 135 17.59 12.49 8.67
CA SER A 135 16.62 12.35 9.75
C SER A 135 17.24 11.93 11.08
N GLU A 136 16.54 12.18 12.17
CA GLU A 136 16.95 11.78 13.52
C GLU A 136 17.22 10.26 13.62
N ILE A 137 16.49 9.47 12.83
CA ILE A 137 16.69 8.01 12.76
C ILE A 137 18.08 7.68 12.25
N ILE A 138 18.55 8.35 11.20
CA ILE A 138 19.89 8.14 10.64
C ILE A 138 20.97 8.51 11.67
N SER A 139 20.80 9.59 12.41
CA SER A 139 21.77 10.01 13.44
C SER A 139 21.91 9.02 14.59
N LYS A 140 20.88 8.23 14.87
CA LYS A 140 20.87 7.17 15.88
C LYS A 140 21.38 5.83 15.36
N THR A 141 21.55 5.68 14.03
CA THR A 141 21.99 4.43 13.42
C THR A 141 23.48 4.22 13.63
N SER A 142 23.85 3.02 14.04
CA SER A 142 25.25 2.60 14.21
C SER A 142 25.59 1.38 13.36
N LYS A 143 26.86 1.24 12.99
CA LYS A 143 27.37 0.05 12.31
C LYS A 143 27.19 -1.17 13.21
N LEU A 144 26.74 -2.27 12.63
CA LEU A 144 26.66 -3.54 13.34
C LEU A 144 28.04 -4.12 13.61
N SER A 145 28.14 -4.94 14.67
CA SER A 145 29.38 -5.70 14.96
C SER A 145 29.67 -6.67 13.81
N GLU A 146 30.94 -7.03 13.64
CA GLU A 146 31.38 -7.98 12.60
C GLU A 146 30.61 -9.31 12.70
N LYS A 147 30.41 -9.79 13.94
CA LYS A 147 29.62 -11.01 14.19
C LYS A 147 28.17 -10.86 13.72
N SER A 148 27.52 -9.73 14.01
CA SER A 148 26.14 -9.47 13.58
C SER A 148 26.05 -9.32 12.06
N ILE A 149 27.03 -8.67 11.44
CA ILE A 149 27.10 -8.56 9.97
C ILE A 149 27.27 -9.94 9.36
N PHE A 150 28.19 -10.78 9.86
CA PHE A 150 28.40 -12.12 9.35
C PHE A 150 27.13 -12.97 9.39
N ILE A 151 26.39 -12.94 10.51
CA ILE A 151 25.12 -13.67 10.66
C ILE A 151 24.05 -13.12 9.74
N GLY A 152 23.95 -11.79 9.60
CA GLY A 152 22.90 -11.10 8.86
C GLY A 152 23.23 -10.79 7.39
N THR A 153 24.39 -11.18 6.89
CA THR A 153 24.90 -10.75 5.57
C THR A 153 23.87 -10.96 4.44
N GLU A 154 23.31 -12.14 4.32
CA GLU A 154 22.36 -12.43 3.22
C GLU A 154 21.04 -11.68 3.42
N ILE A 155 20.56 -11.54 4.65
CA ILE A 155 19.33 -10.78 4.98
C ILE A 155 19.55 -9.30 4.66
N ILE A 156 20.68 -8.73 5.07
CA ILE A 156 21.01 -7.32 4.84
C ILE A 156 21.10 -7.03 3.33
N LYS A 157 21.77 -7.90 2.57
CA LYS A 157 21.86 -7.77 1.11
C LYS A 157 20.49 -7.81 0.43
N GLU A 158 19.65 -8.73 0.85
CA GLU A 158 18.31 -8.88 0.27
C GLU A 158 17.42 -7.67 0.59
N ILE A 159 17.42 -7.19 1.83
CA ILE A 159 16.69 -5.99 2.23
C ILE A 159 17.21 -4.77 1.45
N GLU A 160 18.53 -4.59 1.38
CA GLU A 160 19.14 -3.49 0.64
C GLU A 160 18.76 -3.50 -0.84
N ALA A 161 18.80 -4.68 -1.48
CA ALA A 161 18.44 -4.83 -2.90
C ALA A 161 16.98 -4.43 -3.15
N ARG A 162 16.05 -4.87 -2.30
CA ARG A 162 14.62 -4.53 -2.41
C ARG A 162 14.35 -3.05 -2.16
N LEU A 163 14.94 -2.46 -1.13
CA LEU A 163 14.79 -1.04 -0.83
C LEU A 163 15.37 -0.17 -1.95
N ARG A 164 16.53 -0.54 -2.47
CA ARG A 164 17.17 0.14 -3.62
C ARG A 164 16.26 0.10 -4.84
N PHE A 165 15.69 -1.06 -5.14
CA PHE A 165 14.76 -1.19 -6.25
C PHE A 165 13.52 -0.32 -6.06
N LEU A 166 12.89 -0.34 -4.87
CA LEU A 166 11.75 0.53 -4.57
C LEU A 166 12.09 2.02 -4.78
N ALA A 167 13.29 2.43 -4.38
CA ALA A 167 13.75 3.80 -4.61
C ALA A 167 13.96 4.10 -6.11
N LEU A 168 14.48 3.14 -6.90
CA LEU A 168 14.68 3.28 -8.34
C LEU A 168 13.38 3.43 -9.11
N VAL A 169 12.32 2.71 -8.71
CA VAL A 169 11.00 2.81 -9.34
C VAL A 169 10.14 3.98 -8.81
N GLY A 170 10.76 4.95 -8.10
CA GLY A 170 10.09 6.16 -7.64
C GLY A 170 9.15 5.96 -6.45
N LEU A 171 9.35 4.92 -5.64
CA LEU A 171 8.60 4.67 -4.40
C LEU A 171 9.39 5.05 -3.13
N ASP A 172 10.39 5.89 -3.28
CA ASP A 172 11.31 6.34 -2.24
C ASP A 172 10.64 7.08 -1.07
N TYR A 173 9.49 7.70 -1.33
CA TYR A 173 8.69 8.45 -0.36
C TYR A 173 7.76 7.58 0.49
N LEU A 174 7.48 6.34 0.07
CA LEU A 174 6.57 5.46 0.81
C LEU A 174 7.19 5.00 2.12
N THR A 175 6.38 5.00 3.19
CA THR A 175 6.79 4.39 4.46
C THR A 175 6.57 2.87 4.44
N LEU A 176 7.44 2.11 5.12
CA LEU A 176 7.36 0.65 5.10
C LEU A 176 6.11 0.10 5.82
N ASP A 177 5.53 0.88 6.73
CA ASP A 177 4.30 0.52 7.46
C ASP A 177 3.02 0.92 6.74
N ARG A 178 3.13 1.54 5.54
CA ARG A 178 1.97 2.02 4.78
C ARG A 178 0.99 0.86 4.49
N ARG A 179 -0.28 1.13 4.68
CA ARG A 179 -1.33 0.14 4.44
C ARG A 179 -1.50 -0.12 2.94
N ALA A 180 -1.58 -1.39 2.55
CA ALA A 180 -1.77 -1.77 1.14
C ALA A 180 -3.07 -1.19 0.54
N SER A 181 -4.12 -1.01 1.35
CA SER A 181 -5.39 -0.40 0.92
C SER A 181 -5.29 1.09 0.56
N THR A 182 -4.21 1.77 0.96
CA THR A 182 -3.97 3.20 0.66
C THR A 182 -3.05 3.40 -0.53
N LEU A 183 -2.54 2.33 -1.13
CA LEU A 183 -1.69 2.38 -2.30
C LEU A 183 -2.51 2.60 -3.56
N SER A 184 -2.00 3.42 -4.47
CA SER A 184 -2.52 3.51 -5.83
C SER A 184 -2.24 2.21 -6.61
N GLY A 185 -2.94 2.02 -7.73
CA GLY A 185 -2.71 0.88 -8.63
C GLY A 185 -1.25 0.79 -9.09
N GLY A 186 -0.68 1.90 -9.53
CA GLY A 186 0.72 1.98 -9.96
C GLY A 186 1.72 1.71 -8.84
N GLU A 187 1.49 2.24 -7.61
CA GLU A 187 2.35 1.92 -6.45
C GLU A 187 2.31 0.42 -6.13
N SER A 188 1.12 -0.18 -6.11
CA SER A 188 0.96 -1.62 -5.85
C SER A 188 1.66 -2.48 -6.90
N GLN A 189 1.58 -2.10 -8.17
CA GLN A 189 2.25 -2.80 -9.26
C GLN A 189 3.77 -2.73 -9.12
N ARG A 190 4.32 -1.55 -8.85
CA ARG A 190 5.77 -1.37 -8.65
C ARG A 190 6.29 -2.12 -7.41
N ILE A 191 5.52 -2.18 -6.31
CA ILE A 191 5.87 -3.00 -5.15
C ILE A 191 5.92 -4.49 -5.51
N ARG A 192 4.95 -4.99 -6.28
CA ARG A 192 4.97 -6.38 -6.75
C ARG A 192 6.20 -6.67 -7.61
N LEU A 193 6.54 -5.76 -8.51
CA LEU A 193 7.73 -5.86 -9.34
C LEU A 193 9.01 -5.90 -8.48
N ALA A 194 9.11 -5.05 -7.46
CA ALA A 194 10.21 -5.05 -6.50
C ALA A 194 10.40 -6.40 -5.79
N THR A 195 9.28 -7.02 -5.43
CA THR A 195 9.32 -8.33 -4.77
C THR A 195 9.86 -9.42 -5.69
N GLN A 196 9.55 -9.35 -6.98
CA GLN A 196 9.97 -10.35 -7.98
C GLN A 196 11.45 -10.21 -8.34
N ILE A 197 11.96 -8.99 -8.47
CA ILE A 197 13.38 -8.72 -8.78
C ILE A 197 14.31 -9.19 -7.66
N GLY A 198 13.90 -8.99 -6.40
CA GLY A 198 14.68 -9.44 -5.24
C GLY A 198 14.94 -10.95 -5.24
N THR A 199 14.10 -11.75 -5.90
CA THR A 199 14.27 -13.22 -5.97
C THR A 199 15.31 -13.67 -6.98
N ARG A 200 15.83 -12.79 -7.86
CA ARG A 200 16.74 -13.09 -8.96
C ARG A 200 16.33 -14.32 -9.78
N LEU A 201 15.03 -14.50 -9.96
CA LEU A 201 14.51 -15.57 -10.80
C LEU A 201 14.94 -15.35 -12.25
N THR A 202 15.31 -16.44 -12.92
CA THR A 202 15.67 -16.49 -14.34
C THR A 202 14.65 -17.33 -15.11
N GLY A 203 14.44 -17.01 -16.39
CA GLY A 203 13.47 -17.75 -17.22
C GLY A 203 12.01 -17.47 -16.89
N VAL A 204 11.72 -16.34 -16.26
CA VAL A 204 10.36 -15.89 -15.92
C VAL A 204 9.85 -14.91 -16.95
N MET A 205 8.56 -14.97 -17.26
CA MET A 205 7.87 -13.97 -18.07
C MET A 205 7.14 -12.97 -17.16
N TYR A 206 7.47 -11.70 -17.33
CA TYR A 206 6.81 -10.58 -16.63
C TYR A 206 5.89 -9.86 -17.61
N VAL A 207 4.66 -9.58 -17.17
CA VAL A 207 3.69 -8.77 -17.92
C VAL A 207 3.39 -7.54 -17.09
N LEU A 208 3.69 -6.37 -17.65
CA LEU A 208 3.52 -5.07 -17.01
C LEU A 208 2.56 -4.22 -17.81
N ASP A 209 1.60 -3.61 -17.13
CA ASP A 209 0.62 -2.72 -17.72
C ASP A 209 0.89 -1.30 -17.23
N GLU A 210 1.28 -0.41 -18.17
CA GLU A 210 1.62 0.99 -17.94
C GLU A 210 2.53 1.22 -16.71
N PRO A 211 3.70 0.56 -16.58
CA PRO A 211 4.54 0.67 -15.38
C PRO A 211 5.11 2.07 -15.17
N SER A 212 5.15 2.91 -16.20
CA SER A 212 5.60 4.30 -16.17
C SER A 212 4.54 5.27 -15.64
N ILE A 213 3.27 4.85 -15.51
CA ILE A 213 2.16 5.73 -15.15
C ILE A 213 2.41 6.44 -13.81
N GLY A 214 2.28 7.77 -13.81
CA GLY A 214 2.46 8.60 -12.60
C GLY A 214 3.92 8.73 -12.14
N LEU A 215 4.90 8.28 -12.94
CA LEU A 215 6.31 8.57 -12.70
C LEU A 215 6.69 9.95 -13.22
N HIS A 216 7.62 10.58 -12.51
CA HIS A 216 8.29 11.74 -13.06
C HIS A 216 9.21 11.31 -14.23
N PRO A 217 9.36 12.09 -15.32
CA PRO A 217 10.21 11.73 -16.48
C PRO A 217 11.63 11.29 -16.09
N ARG A 218 12.20 11.87 -15.05
CA ARG A 218 13.51 11.49 -14.50
C ARG A 218 13.54 10.05 -13.97
N ASP A 219 12.44 9.58 -13.40
CA ASP A 219 12.36 8.25 -12.78
C ASP A 219 12.01 7.18 -13.82
N ASN A 220 11.38 7.57 -14.94
CA ASN A 220 11.07 6.67 -16.04
C ASN A 220 12.33 6.04 -16.63
N GLY A 221 13.39 6.82 -16.88
CA GLY A 221 14.67 6.30 -17.36
C GLY A 221 15.27 5.22 -16.48
N ARG A 222 15.19 5.39 -15.15
CA ARG A 222 15.69 4.41 -14.17
C ARG A 222 14.84 3.15 -14.11
N LEU A 223 13.52 3.30 -14.23
CA LEU A 223 12.63 2.14 -14.37
C LEU A 223 13.05 1.31 -15.58
N LEU A 224 13.26 1.94 -16.73
CA LEU A 224 13.66 1.27 -17.97
C LEU A 224 15.01 0.58 -17.84
N GLU A 225 16.01 1.20 -17.22
CA GLU A 225 17.31 0.56 -16.92
C GLU A 225 17.10 -0.71 -16.09
N THR A 226 16.26 -0.63 -15.06
CA THR A 226 15.98 -1.77 -14.18
C THR A 226 15.23 -2.89 -14.91
N LEU A 227 14.29 -2.54 -15.80
CA LEU A 227 13.58 -3.51 -16.63
C LEU A 227 14.54 -4.19 -17.63
N ARG A 228 15.51 -3.47 -18.18
CA ARG A 228 16.57 -4.05 -18.99
C ARG A 228 17.48 -5.00 -18.21
N GLU A 229 17.81 -4.68 -16.97
CA GLU A 229 18.56 -5.61 -16.10
C GLU A 229 17.84 -6.95 -15.95
N LEU A 230 16.48 -6.93 -15.84
CA LEU A 230 15.70 -8.16 -15.78
C LEU A 230 15.80 -9.01 -17.03
N THR A 231 15.80 -8.39 -18.22
CA THR A 231 15.95 -9.14 -19.47
C THR A 231 17.36 -9.72 -19.62
N THR A 232 18.41 -9.01 -19.16
CA THR A 232 19.79 -9.52 -19.17
C THR A 232 20.00 -10.73 -18.26
N LEU A 233 19.14 -10.92 -17.24
CA LEU A 233 19.11 -12.11 -16.40
C LEU A 233 18.44 -13.33 -17.08
N GLY A 234 18.01 -13.21 -18.34
CA GLY A 234 17.36 -14.29 -19.10
C GLY A 234 15.85 -14.36 -18.90
N ASN A 235 15.22 -13.28 -18.48
CA ASN A 235 13.76 -13.17 -18.36
C ASN A 235 13.13 -12.58 -19.61
N THR A 236 11.85 -12.87 -19.83
CA THR A 236 11.04 -12.27 -20.88
C THR A 236 10.18 -11.16 -20.26
N LEU A 237 10.15 -9.99 -20.89
CA LEU A 237 9.38 -8.86 -20.41
C LEU A 237 8.39 -8.41 -21.49
N ILE A 238 7.10 -8.40 -21.15
CA ILE A 238 6.02 -7.85 -21.97
C ILE A 238 5.53 -6.59 -21.27
N VAL A 239 5.60 -5.46 -21.96
CA VAL A 239 5.19 -4.16 -21.42
C VAL A 239 4.11 -3.57 -22.30
N VAL A 240 2.96 -3.25 -21.72
CA VAL A 240 1.92 -2.45 -22.38
C VAL A 240 2.22 -1.00 -22.05
N GLU A 241 2.53 -0.19 -23.05
CA GLU A 241 2.92 1.21 -22.87
C GLU A 241 2.49 2.07 -24.03
N HIS A 242 2.39 3.37 -23.79
CA HIS A 242 2.09 4.39 -24.78
C HIS A 242 3.14 5.54 -24.79
N ASP A 243 4.12 5.49 -23.87
CA ASP A 243 5.23 6.45 -23.82
C ASP A 243 6.28 6.13 -24.88
N GLU A 244 6.56 7.10 -25.75
CA GLU A 244 7.49 6.95 -26.85
C GLU A 244 8.92 6.58 -26.40
N ALA A 245 9.39 7.13 -25.28
CA ALA A 245 10.72 6.86 -24.76
C ALA A 245 10.86 5.39 -24.33
N THR A 246 9.79 4.83 -23.76
CA THR A 246 9.71 3.40 -23.39
C THR A 246 9.63 2.52 -24.62
N LEU A 247 8.75 2.84 -25.57
CA LEU A 247 8.60 2.07 -26.81
C LEU A 247 9.92 1.98 -27.60
N ARG A 248 10.68 3.07 -27.69
CA ARG A 248 11.99 3.10 -28.38
C ARG A 248 13.07 2.25 -27.72
N GLN A 249 12.83 1.71 -26.54
CA GLN A 249 13.78 0.81 -25.86
C GLN A 249 13.39 -0.66 -25.95
N ALA A 250 12.28 -0.98 -26.61
CA ALA A 250 11.88 -2.36 -26.80
C ALA A 250 12.75 -3.06 -27.86
N ASP A 251 13.01 -4.34 -27.66
CA ASP A 251 13.68 -5.18 -28.67
C ASP A 251 12.71 -5.60 -29.78
N TRP A 252 11.41 -5.69 -29.43
CA TRP A 252 10.31 -6.06 -30.31
C TRP A 252 9.08 -5.24 -30.01
N LEU A 253 8.44 -4.69 -31.04
CA LEU A 253 7.21 -3.90 -30.91
C LEU A 253 6.03 -4.65 -31.52
N VAL A 254 4.90 -4.62 -30.84
CA VAL A 254 3.60 -5.07 -31.35
C VAL A 254 2.61 -3.93 -31.21
N ASP A 255 2.13 -3.39 -32.32
CA ASP A 255 1.09 -2.36 -32.35
C ASP A 255 -0.28 -3.00 -32.58
N ILE A 256 -1.23 -2.68 -31.68
CA ILE A 256 -2.57 -3.27 -31.67
C ILE A 256 -3.61 -2.15 -31.83
N GLY A 257 -4.43 -2.27 -32.87
CA GLY A 257 -5.47 -1.26 -33.16
C GLY A 257 -6.32 -1.67 -34.38
N PRO A 258 -6.90 -0.66 -35.14
CA PRO A 258 -7.00 0.76 -34.81
C PRO A 258 -8.11 1.12 -33.83
N GLY A 259 -9.05 0.21 -33.55
CA GLY A 259 -10.17 0.43 -32.64
C GLY A 259 -9.91 -0.09 -31.23
N ALA A 260 -10.90 0.09 -30.35
CA ALA A 260 -10.89 -0.41 -28.98
C ALA A 260 -12.08 -1.34 -28.71
N GLY A 261 -12.00 -2.18 -27.67
CA GLY A 261 -13.07 -3.09 -27.29
C GLY A 261 -13.39 -4.12 -28.38
N LYS A 262 -14.66 -4.23 -28.80
CA LYS A 262 -15.12 -5.22 -29.79
C LYS A 262 -14.56 -4.98 -31.20
N GLU A 263 -14.15 -3.76 -31.51
CA GLU A 263 -13.65 -3.35 -32.84
C GLU A 263 -12.12 -3.24 -32.86
N GLY A 264 -11.45 -3.56 -31.74
CA GLY A 264 -10.00 -3.55 -31.60
C GLY A 264 -9.39 -4.94 -31.60
N GLY A 265 -8.10 -5.00 -31.24
CA GLY A 265 -7.37 -6.26 -31.06
C GLY A 265 -6.73 -6.83 -32.31
N ASN A 266 -6.70 -6.07 -33.42
CA ASN A 266 -5.93 -6.46 -34.61
C ASN A 266 -4.47 -6.01 -34.46
N VAL A 267 -3.53 -6.90 -34.82
CA VAL A 267 -2.11 -6.55 -34.91
C VAL A 267 -1.91 -5.74 -36.17
N LEU A 268 -1.49 -4.49 -36.04
CA LEU A 268 -1.20 -3.58 -37.15
C LEU A 268 0.25 -3.71 -37.62
N VAL A 269 1.19 -3.76 -36.67
CA VAL A 269 2.61 -3.91 -36.92
C VAL A 269 3.18 -4.86 -35.87
N SER A 270 4.14 -5.70 -36.28
CA SER A 270 4.92 -6.53 -35.37
C SER A 270 6.31 -6.71 -35.96
N GLY A 271 7.36 -6.34 -35.20
CA GLY A 271 8.73 -6.42 -35.65
C GLY A 271 9.76 -5.89 -34.69
N GLU A 272 11.02 -6.02 -35.03
CA GLU A 272 12.15 -5.36 -34.36
C GLU A 272 12.09 -3.85 -34.63
N LEU A 273 12.53 -3.05 -33.63
CA LEU A 273 12.57 -1.59 -33.70
C LEU A 273 13.83 -1.10 -34.44
#